data_d6f0f4714ed0483cfb5c04184a4776c8
#
_entry.id   d6f0f4714ed0483cfb5c04184a4776c8
#
_cell.length_a   1.000
_cell.length_b   1.000
_cell.length_c   1.000
_cell.angle_alpha   90.00
_cell.angle_beta   90.00
_cell.angle_gamma   90.00
#
_symmetry.space_group_name_H-M   'P 1'
#
loop_
_entity.id
_entity.type
_entity.pdbx_description
1 polymer ?
#
loop_
_entity_poly.entity_id
_entity_poly.type
_entity_poly.pdbx_seq_one_letter_code
_entity_poly.pdbx_strand_id
1 'polypeptide(L)'
;MNVSLVKRSTVCKRLAIGRTLSFEHERVGLLPEPVMINARSAVWGEHEIDAIAAARMAGKNSDEIRQLVRDLTAARKGVSA
;
A
#
# COMPACT_ATOMS: atom_id res chain seq x y z
N MET A 1 -14.10 5.98 11.31
CA MET A 1 -13.38 5.96 10.04
C MET A 1 -13.72 4.69 9.28
N ASN A 2 -14.11 4.84 8.03
CA ASN A 2 -14.39 3.67 7.18
C ASN A 2 -13.11 3.19 6.53
N VAL A 3 -12.75 1.95 6.81
CA VAL A 3 -11.56 1.34 6.22
C VAL A 3 -12.01 0.20 5.32
N SER A 4 -11.71 0.30 4.04
CA SER A 4 -11.94 -0.77 3.09
C SER A 4 -10.62 -1.46 2.79
N LEU A 5 -10.69 -2.77 2.61
CA LEU A 5 -9.51 -3.58 2.31
C LEU A 5 -9.52 -3.98 0.85
N VAL A 6 -8.34 -3.98 0.24
CA VAL A 6 -8.17 -4.35 -1.17
C VAL A 6 -7.14 -5.44 -1.31
N LYS A 7 -7.35 -6.32 -2.27
CA LYS A 7 -6.44 -7.42 -2.58
C LYS A 7 -5.32 -6.96 -3.52
N ARG A 8 -4.29 -7.78 -3.66
CA ARG A 8 -3.14 -7.49 -4.54
C ARG A 8 -3.58 -7.15 -5.97
N SER A 9 -4.55 -7.86 -6.51
CA SER A 9 -5.03 -7.58 -7.88
C SER A 9 -5.54 -6.15 -8.02
N THR A 10 -6.25 -5.66 -7.00
CA THR A 10 -6.75 -4.29 -6.98
C THR A 10 -5.61 -3.29 -6.81
N VAL A 11 -4.64 -3.61 -5.95
CA VAL A 11 -3.44 -2.78 -5.76
C VAL A 11 -2.70 -2.61 -7.09
N CYS A 12 -2.50 -3.70 -7.80
CA CYS A 12 -1.83 -3.67 -9.11
C CYS A 12 -2.59 -2.78 -10.10
N LYS A 13 -3.91 -2.88 -10.13
CA LYS A 13 -4.74 -2.05 -11.00
C LYS A 13 -4.64 -0.56 -10.63
N ARG A 14 -4.74 -0.24 -9.36
CA ARG A 14 -4.74 1.15 -8.90
C ARG A 14 -3.39 1.83 -9.09
N LEU A 15 -2.31 1.07 -8.96
CA LEU A 15 -0.96 1.61 -9.11
C LEU A 15 -0.39 1.38 -10.51
N ALA A 16 -1.16 0.73 -11.40
CA ALA A 16 -0.76 0.43 -12.77
C ALA A 16 0.57 -0.34 -12.84
N ILE A 17 0.73 -1.33 -11.97
CA ILE A 17 1.93 -2.17 -11.93
C ILE A 17 1.53 -3.64 -12.08
N GLY A 18 2.46 -4.45 -12.57
CA GLY A 18 2.25 -5.89 -12.65
C GLY A 18 2.45 -6.57 -11.30
N ARG A 19 2.05 -7.83 -11.23
CA ARG A 19 2.14 -8.61 -9.99
C ARG A 19 3.59 -8.74 -9.51
N THR A 20 4.51 -9.04 -10.41
CA THR A 20 5.93 -9.18 -10.08
C THR A 20 6.49 -7.88 -9.48
N LEU A 21 6.17 -6.75 -10.11
CA LEU A 21 6.63 -5.45 -9.63
C LEU A 21 6.00 -5.12 -8.27
N SER A 22 4.76 -5.57 -8.02
CA SER A 22 4.14 -5.32 -6.72
C SER A 22 4.92 -5.99 -5.59
N PHE A 23 5.40 -7.21 -5.80
CA PHE A 23 6.25 -7.90 -4.81
C PHE A 23 7.59 -7.18 -4.63
N GLU A 24 8.18 -6.71 -5.73
CA GLU A 24 9.44 -5.97 -5.66
C GLU A 24 9.27 -4.66 -4.90
N HIS A 25 8.19 -3.91 -5.15
CA HIS A 25 7.89 -2.68 -4.43
C HIS A 25 7.71 -2.94 -2.93
N GLU A 26 7.04 -4.03 -2.58
CA GLU A 26 6.87 -4.43 -1.20
C GLU A 26 8.24 -4.68 -0.55
N ARG A 27 9.12 -5.39 -1.24
CA ARG A 27 10.45 -5.74 -0.74
C ARG A 27 11.33 -4.49 -0.49
N VAL A 28 11.23 -3.50 -1.36
CA VAL A 28 12.10 -2.31 -1.29
C VAL A 28 11.45 -1.11 -0.58
N GLY A 29 10.30 -1.32 0.04
CA GLY A 29 9.67 -0.28 0.86
C GLY A 29 8.82 0.73 0.10
N LEU A 30 8.50 0.47 -1.16
CA LEU A 30 7.66 1.34 -1.97
C LEU A 30 6.18 0.97 -1.87
N LEU A 31 5.86 -0.09 -1.16
CA LEU A 31 4.52 -0.55 -0.89
C LEU A 31 4.49 -1.07 0.54
N PRO A 32 3.45 -0.77 1.34
CA PRO A 32 3.38 -1.26 2.71
C PRO A 32 3.32 -2.79 2.75
N GLU A 33 3.77 -3.38 3.85
CA GLU A 33 3.55 -4.79 4.07
C GLU A 33 2.06 -5.08 4.09
N PRO A 34 1.63 -6.17 3.44
CA PRO A 34 0.22 -6.53 3.48
C PRO A 34 -0.21 -6.96 4.88
N VAL A 35 -1.48 -6.76 5.17
CA VAL A 35 -2.12 -7.36 6.34
C VAL A 35 -2.63 -8.73 5.90
N MET A 36 -2.28 -9.77 6.65
CA MET A 36 -2.73 -11.11 6.32
C MET A 36 -4.04 -11.40 7.03
N ILE A 37 -5.12 -11.58 6.26
CA ILE A 37 -6.41 -11.99 6.82
C ILE A 37 -6.35 -13.47 7.21
N ASN A 38 -5.68 -14.25 6.38
CA ASN A 38 -5.41 -15.66 6.63
C ASN A 38 -4.11 -16.02 5.89
N ALA A 39 -3.74 -17.29 5.89
CA ALA A 39 -2.47 -17.73 5.31
C ALA A 39 -2.30 -17.41 3.82
N ARG A 40 -3.40 -17.11 3.11
CA ARG A 40 -3.37 -16.91 1.66
C ARG A 40 -3.89 -15.56 1.20
N SER A 41 -4.42 -14.74 2.11
CA SER A 41 -5.08 -13.50 1.73
C SER A 41 -4.34 -12.29 2.25
N ALA A 42 -3.52 -11.72 1.39
CA ALA A 42 -2.81 -10.46 1.65
C ALA A 42 -3.71 -9.31 1.21
N VAL A 43 -3.90 -8.33 2.08
CA VAL A 43 -4.72 -7.15 1.78
C VAL A 43 -4.04 -5.88 2.28
N TRP A 44 -4.48 -4.75 1.75
CA TRP A 44 -4.02 -3.42 2.15
C TRP A 44 -5.23 -2.56 2.42
N GLY A 45 -5.06 -1.49 3.17
CA GLY A 45 -6.10 -0.49 3.30
C GLY A 45 -6.25 0.26 1.97
N GLU A 46 -7.47 0.42 1.49
CA GLU A 46 -7.73 1.17 0.27
C GLU A 46 -7.15 2.58 0.33
N HIS A 47 -7.30 3.24 1.47
CA HIS A 47 -6.78 4.59 1.69
C HIS A 47 -5.25 4.65 1.57
N GLU A 48 -4.55 3.58 1.95
CA GLU A 48 -3.10 3.50 1.81
C GLU A 48 -2.68 3.50 0.35
N ILE A 49 -3.36 2.70 -0.45
CA ILE A 49 -3.07 2.58 -1.87
C ILE A 49 -3.43 3.87 -2.59
N ASP A 50 -4.55 4.48 -2.24
CA ASP A 50 -4.95 5.77 -2.82
C ASP A 50 -3.94 6.87 -2.48
N ALA A 51 -3.39 6.89 -1.27
CA ALA A 51 -2.36 7.86 -0.89
C ALA A 51 -1.09 7.67 -1.71
N ILE A 52 -0.68 6.43 -1.95
CA ILE A 52 0.49 6.12 -2.77
C ILE A 52 0.25 6.55 -4.22
N ALA A 53 -0.94 6.24 -4.76
CA ALA A 53 -1.29 6.66 -6.11
C ALA A 53 -1.23 8.18 -6.26
N ALA A 54 -1.78 8.91 -5.29
CA ALA A 54 -1.75 10.37 -5.28
C ALA A 54 -0.31 10.90 -5.24
N ALA A 55 0.54 10.29 -4.41
CA ALA A 55 1.95 10.68 -4.31
C ALA A 55 2.70 10.45 -5.63
N ARG A 56 2.40 9.33 -6.31
CA ARG A 56 2.98 9.05 -7.63
C ARG A 56 2.56 10.11 -8.64
N MET A 57 1.27 10.46 -8.65
CA MET A 57 0.76 11.51 -9.55
C MET A 57 1.40 12.87 -9.27
N ALA A 58 1.72 13.15 -8.01
CA ALA A 58 2.38 14.39 -7.61
C ALA A 58 3.88 14.39 -7.95
N GLY A 59 4.42 13.29 -8.47
CA GLY A 59 5.82 13.21 -8.86
C GLY A 59 6.78 13.00 -7.70
N LYS A 60 6.32 12.47 -6.59
CA LYS A 60 7.17 12.19 -5.44
C LYS A 60 8.23 11.16 -5.83
N ASN A 61 9.46 11.36 -5.33
CA ASN A 61 10.56 10.42 -5.60
C ASN A 61 10.46 9.19 -4.70
N SER A 62 11.32 8.20 -4.95
CA SER A 62 11.28 6.93 -4.21
C SER A 62 11.47 7.10 -2.72
N ASP A 63 12.34 8.00 -2.28
CA ASP A 63 12.56 8.23 -0.86
C ASP A 63 11.34 8.84 -0.20
N GLU A 64 10.66 9.75 -0.89
CA GLU A 64 9.42 10.33 -0.40
C GLU A 64 8.30 9.29 -0.31
N ILE A 65 8.22 8.40 -1.30
CA ILE A 65 7.25 7.30 -1.28
C ILE A 65 7.55 6.35 -0.10
N ARG A 66 8.82 6.03 0.13
CA ARG A 66 9.20 5.17 1.26
C ARG A 66 8.83 5.81 2.60
N GLN A 67 9.00 7.13 2.73
CA GLN A 67 8.59 7.82 3.95
C GLN A 67 7.07 7.75 4.12
N LEU A 68 6.32 7.96 3.04
CA LEU A 68 4.87 7.85 3.06
C LEU A 68 4.44 6.45 3.51
N VAL A 69 5.09 5.40 2.97
CA VAL A 69 4.81 4.02 3.34
C VAL A 69 5.03 3.79 4.84
N ARG A 70 6.13 4.32 5.38
CA ARG A 70 6.40 4.21 6.82
C ARG A 70 5.31 4.91 7.64
N ASP A 71 4.91 6.10 7.21
CA ASP A 71 3.88 6.87 7.91
C ASP A 71 2.53 6.16 7.87
N LEU A 72 2.16 5.60 6.70
CA LEU A 72 0.92 4.85 6.55
C LEU A 72 0.90 3.61 7.43
N THR A 73 2.02 2.90 7.48
CA THR A 73 2.15 1.69 8.30
C THR A 73 2.04 2.03 9.78
N ALA A 74 2.69 3.11 10.21
CA ALA A 74 2.61 3.57 11.60
C ALA A 74 1.18 3.98 11.97
N ALA A 75 0.47 4.59 11.04
CA ALA A 75 -0.90 5.05 11.27
C ALA A 75 -1.90 3.90 11.47
N ARG A 76 -1.54 2.68 11.07
CA ARG A 76 -2.39 1.50 11.26
C ARG A 76 -2.74 1.28 12.74
N LYS A 77 -1.85 1.63 13.64
CA LYS A 77 -2.08 1.49 15.09
C LYS A 77 -3.17 2.43 15.61
N GLY A 78 -3.43 3.52 14.89
CA GLY A 78 -4.49 4.45 15.23
C GLY A 78 -5.84 4.09 14.63
N VAL A 79 -5.92 3.04 13.82
CA VAL A 79 -7.18 2.59 13.23
C VAL A 79 -7.85 1.65 14.22
N SER A 80 -8.93 2.11 14.84
CA SER A 80 -9.68 1.29 15.78
C SER A 80 -10.46 0.21 15.06
N ALA A 81 -10.45 -0.94 15.66
CA ALA A 81 -11.30 -2.01 15.20
C ALA A 81 -12.76 -1.69 15.54
#